data_1d53ffc3a8a18f3c907c36db26a2bbc1
#
_entry.id   1d53ffc3a8a18f3c907c36db26a2bbc1
#
_cell.length_a   1.000
_cell.length_b   1.000
_cell.length_c   1.000
_cell.angle_alpha   90.00
_cell.angle_beta   90.00
_cell.angle_gamma   90.00
#
_symmetry.space_group_name_H-M   'P 1'
#
loop_
_entity.id
_entity.type
_entity.pdbx_description
1 polymer ?
#
loop_
_entity_poly.entity_id
_entity_poly.type
_entity_poly.pdbx_seq_one_letter_code
_entity_poly.pdbx_strand_id
1 'polypeptide(L)'
;MRYSYIRTPMNALLGYNQLIKKELTDPKLLHYQRAVEQSGNLLLAIINNVLDMARIESGRVELDESYARIDQTVDEIKSVFEPQADKKGLNLIFETQVEHQHVLCDITKTKQILVNLISNAVKYTPAGGTVTVAVQEIPCEQENSVKIQIEVRDTGIGMSKEFLPTLFDSFSRERNTTVGKVAGTGLEMAIVKKYVDLMGGSIDVKSELGKGTVFTLLLIQKKRMRTITGRKHQKQMPLIWKAVYAENIFYWQRIMS
;
A
#
# COMPACT_ATOMS: atom_id res chain seq x y z
N MET A 1 -22.12 -4.79 -7.41
CA MET A 1 -22.34 -5.29 -8.79
C MET A 1 -22.05 -4.29 -9.93
N ARG A 2 -22.18 -2.97 -9.78
CA ARG A 2 -22.01 -1.98 -10.89
C ARG A 2 -20.57 -1.72 -11.35
N TYR A 3 -19.54 -2.13 -10.61
CA TYR A 3 -18.14 -1.73 -10.89
C TYR A 3 -17.34 -2.71 -11.76
N SER A 4 -17.88 -3.90 -11.97
CA SER A 4 -17.34 -4.90 -12.89
C SER A 4 -17.31 -4.41 -14.35
N TYR A 5 -18.26 -3.53 -14.73
CA TYR A 5 -18.39 -3.04 -16.10
C TYR A 5 -17.25 -2.17 -16.59
N ILE A 6 -16.51 -1.49 -15.69
CA ILE A 6 -15.36 -0.65 -16.06
C ILE A 6 -14.07 -1.46 -15.96
N ARG A 7 -13.93 -2.27 -14.90
CA ARG A 7 -12.73 -3.07 -14.64
C ARG A 7 -12.51 -4.15 -15.71
N THR A 8 -13.57 -4.80 -16.15
CA THR A 8 -13.49 -5.89 -17.14
C THR A 8 -12.91 -5.43 -18.49
N PRO A 9 -13.43 -4.36 -19.16
CA PRO A 9 -12.86 -3.90 -20.42
C PRO A 9 -11.44 -3.34 -20.26
N MET A 10 -11.10 -2.74 -19.12
CA MET A 10 -9.73 -2.27 -18.87
C MET A 10 -8.74 -3.42 -18.73
N ASN A 11 -9.11 -4.49 -18.02
CA ASN A 11 -8.27 -5.68 -17.91
C ASN A 11 -8.10 -6.38 -19.26
N ALA A 12 -9.15 -6.40 -20.09
CA ALA A 12 -9.06 -6.92 -21.47
C ALA A 12 -8.09 -6.07 -22.32
N LEU A 13 -8.20 -4.74 -22.25
CA LEU A 13 -7.30 -3.81 -22.95
C LEU A 13 -5.83 -4.04 -22.57
N LEU A 14 -5.55 -4.15 -21.27
CA LEU A 14 -4.20 -4.45 -20.77
C LEU A 14 -3.72 -5.85 -21.15
N GLY A 15 -4.63 -6.84 -21.17
CA GLY A 15 -4.33 -8.18 -21.63
C GLY A 15 -3.93 -8.20 -23.11
N TYR A 16 -4.70 -7.55 -23.99
CA TYR A 16 -4.34 -7.42 -25.41
C TYR A 16 -3.03 -6.66 -25.61
N ASN A 17 -2.81 -5.59 -24.83
CA ASN A 17 -1.55 -4.84 -24.89
C ASN A 17 -0.32 -5.71 -24.53
N GLN A 18 -0.48 -6.68 -23.63
CA GLN A 18 0.59 -7.66 -23.31
C GLN A 18 0.82 -8.69 -24.40
N LEU A 19 -0.25 -9.12 -25.12
CA LEU A 19 -0.09 -10.00 -26.27
C LEU A 19 0.66 -9.26 -27.39
N ILE A 20 0.29 -8.01 -27.68
CA ILE A 20 0.99 -7.15 -28.63
C ILE A 20 2.48 -7.02 -28.28
N LYS A 21 2.81 -6.85 -26.98
CA LYS A 21 4.22 -6.74 -26.52
C LYS A 21 5.08 -7.93 -26.91
N LYS A 22 4.52 -9.14 -26.96
CA LYS A 22 5.24 -10.36 -27.34
C LYS A 22 5.60 -10.44 -28.83
N GLU A 23 4.81 -9.78 -29.66
CA GLU A 23 4.97 -9.78 -31.12
C GLU A 23 5.80 -8.57 -31.62
N LEU A 24 5.95 -7.53 -30.80
CA LEU A 24 6.65 -6.31 -31.19
C LEU A 24 8.17 -6.47 -31.05
N THR A 25 8.88 -6.16 -32.13
CA THR A 25 10.34 -6.11 -32.17
C THR A 25 10.90 -4.71 -32.41
N ASP A 26 10.09 -3.80 -32.97
CA ASP A 26 10.48 -2.40 -33.21
C ASP A 26 10.58 -1.61 -31.90
N PRO A 27 11.73 -1.03 -31.55
CA PRO A 27 11.93 -0.28 -30.32
C PRO A 27 10.96 0.90 -30.15
N LYS A 28 10.56 1.55 -31.26
CA LYS A 28 9.63 2.68 -31.26
C LYS A 28 8.21 2.22 -30.92
N LEU A 29 7.78 1.12 -31.48
CA LEU A 29 6.49 0.52 -31.17
C LEU A 29 6.43 -0.03 -29.74
N LEU A 30 7.53 -0.61 -29.25
CA LEU A 30 7.66 -1.01 -27.85
C LEU A 30 7.58 0.18 -26.89
N HIS A 31 8.09 1.34 -27.27
CA HIS A 31 7.94 2.57 -26.48
C HIS A 31 6.46 2.98 -26.37
N TYR A 32 5.73 3.00 -27.48
CA TYR A 32 4.30 3.32 -27.48
C TYR A 32 3.47 2.29 -26.70
N GLN A 33 3.79 1.01 -26.86
CA GLN A 33 3.13 -0.06 -26.11
C GLN A 33 3.30 0.13 -24.60
N ARG A 34 4.52 0.47 -24.12
CA ARG A 34 4.77 0.77 -22.70
C ARG A 34 3.95 1.98 -22.21
N ALA A 35 3.85 3.03 -23.04
CA ALA A 35 3.05 4.20 -22.69
C ALA A 35 1.55 3.86 -22.54
N VAL A 36 1.00 2.99 -23.42
CA VAL A 36 -0.37 2.50 -23.31
C VAL A 36 -0.55 1.65 -22.04
N GLU A 37 0.40 0.76 -21.74
CA GLU A 37 0.39 -0.07 -20.52
C GLU A 37 0.38 0.80 -19.26
N GLN A 38 1.26 1.79 -19.19
CA GLN A 38 1.33 2.73 -18.06
C GLN A 38 0.06 3.55 -17.89
N SER A 39 -0.49 4.06 -18.99
CA SER A 39 -1.74 4.84 -18.97
C SER A 39 -2.94 4.00 -18.53
N GLY A 40 -3.05 2.78 -19.02
CA GLY A 40 -4.11 1.85 -18.65
C GLY A 40 -4.03 1.45 -17.16
N ASN A 41 -2.83 1.20 -16.65
CA ASN A 41 -2.60 0.90 -15.25
C ASN A 41 -2.94 2.09 -14.35
N LEU A 42 -2.54 3.30 -14.76
CA LEU A 42 -2.89 4.53 -14.02
C LEU A 42 -4.42 4.73 -13.97
N LEU A 43 -5.12 4.52 -15.08
CA LEU A 43 -6.58 4.65 -15.13
C LEU A 43 -7.27 3.64 -14.21
N LEU A 44 -6.80 2.39 -14.17
CA LEU A 44 -7.31 1.39 -13.23
C LEU A 44 -7.08 1.81 -11.76
N ALA A 45 -5.89 2.41 -11.44
CA ALA A 45 -5.62 2.94 -10.11
C ALA A 45 -6.62 4.02 -9.72
N ILE A 46 -6.83 4.98 -10.60
CA ILE A 46 -7.79 6.07 -10.38
C ILE A 46 -9.18 5.50 -10.11
N ILE A 47 -9.65 4.60 -10.97
CA ILE A 47 -10.98 3.99 -10.82
C ILE A 47 -11.10 3.26 -9.48
N ASN A 48 -10.13 2.42 -9.11
CA ASN A 48 -10.14 1.68 -7.86
C ASN A 48 -10.14 2.63 -6.65
N ASN A 49 -9.28 3.66 -6.65
CA ASN A 49 -9.20 4.64 -5.57
C ASN A 49 -10.50 5.45 -5.41
N VAL A 50 -11.12 5.88 -6.53
CA VAL A 50 -12.42 6.57 -6.51
C VAL A 50 -13.52 5.66 -5.96
N LEU A 51 -13.51 4.39 -6.32
CA LEU A 51 -14.47 3.40 -5.82
C LEU A 51 -14.29 3.11 -4.34
N ASP A 52 -13.04 2.97 -3.88
CA ASP A 52 -12.74 2.78 -2.46
C ASP A 52 -13.18 4.01 -1.67
N MET A 53 -12.88 5.22 -2.15
CA MET A 53 -13.32 6.46 -1.51
C MET A 53 -14.85 6.55 -1.42
N ALA A 54 -15.56 6.28 -2.51
CA ALA A 54 -17.03 6.30 -2.52
C ALA A 54 -17.66 5.26 -1.58
N ARG A 55 -17.05 4.09 -1.43
CA ARG A 55 -17.49 3.06 -0.46
C ARG A 55 -17.27 3.53 0.98
N ILE A 56 -16.11 4.12 1.26
CA ILE A 56 -15.77 4.64 2.58
C ILE A 56 -16.73 5.78 2.95
N GLU A 57 -16.92 6.77 2.08
CA GLU A 57 -17.81 7.91 2.30
C GLU A 57 -19.28 7.51 2.48
N SER A 58 -19.72 6.45 1.81
CA SER A 58 -21.08 5.92 1.98
C SER A 58 -21.27 5.05 3.23
N GLY A 59 -20.22 4.89 4.07
CA GLY A 59 -20.26 4.04 5.27
C GLY A 59 -20.46 2.56 4.98
N ARG A 60 -20.19 2.10 3.74
CA ARG A 60 -20.38 0.70 3.31
C ARG A 60 -19.14 -0.17 3.47
N VAL A 61 -18.07 0.38 4.00
CA VAL A 61 -16.86 -0.40 4.28
C VAL A 61 -16.99 -0.97 5.67
N GLU A 62 -17.13 -2.27 5.74
CA GLU A 62 -17.02 -3.04 6.98
C GLU A 62 -15.60 -3.62 7.07
N LEU A 63 -15.07 -3.71 8.31
CA LEU A 63 -13.79 -4.37 8.55
C LEU A 63 -14.00 -5.90 8.54
N ASP A 64 -13.22 -6.60 7.76
CA ASP A 64 -13.18 -8.07 7.74
C ASP A 64 -12.02 -8.55 8.64
N GLU A 65 -12.28 -8.52 9.95
CA GLU A 65 -11.28 -8.87 10.95
C GLU A 65 -11.09 -10.37 11.08
N SER A 66 -9.86 -10.81 10.99
CA SER A 66 -9.43 -12.19 11.21
C SER A 66 -8.09 -12.24 11.94
N TYR A 67 -7.79 -13.38 12.58
CA TYR A 67 -6.47 -13.55 13.17
C TYR A 67 -5.41 -13.71 12.09
N ALA A 68 -4.48 -12.77 12.05
CA ALA A 68 -3.40 -12.72 11.09
C ALA A 68 -2.03 -12.65 11.79
N ARG A 69 -0.99 -13.03 11.07
CA ARG A 69 0.41 -12.91 11.50
C ARG A 69 1.02 -11.64 10.94
N ILE A 70 1.45 -10.76 11.83
CA ILE A 70 2.06 -9.47 11.45
C ILE A 70 3.40 -9.69 10.77
N ASP A 71 4.26 -10.54 11.32
CA ASP A 71 5.58 -10.86 10.78
C ASP A 71 5.49 -11.40 9.34
N GLN A 72 4.61 -12.38 9.10
CA GLN A 72 4.38 -12.90 7.76
C GLN A 72 3.89 -11.83 6.79
N THR A 73 3.05 -10.92 7.26
CA THR A 73 2.55 -9.81 6.44
C THR A 73 3.66 -8.86 6.03
N VAL A 74 4.56 -8.55 6.95
CA VAL A 74 5.74 -7.71 6.67
C VAL A 74 6.66 -8.39 5.65
N ASP A 75 6.92 -9.69 5.80
CA ASP A 75 7.75 -10.46 4.86
C ASP A 75 7.16 -10.51 3.45
N GLU A 76 5.83 -10.69 3.33
CA GLU A 76 5.13 -10.65 2.05
C GLU A 76 5.28 -9.27 1.37
N ILE A 77 5.12 -8.18 2.12
CA ILE A 77 5.28 -6.82 1.61
C ILE A 77 6.73 -6.57 1.20
N LYS A 78 7.69 -6.99 2.03
CA LYS A 78 9.12 -6.89 1.75
C LYS A 78 9.45 -7.53 0.39
N SER A 79 9.00 -8.76 0.16
CA SER A 79 9.27 -9.49 -1.09
C SER A 79 8.76 -8.77 -2.34
N VAL A 80 7.71 -7.94 -2.21
CA VAL A 80 7.16 -7.14 -3.33
C VAL A 80 8.02 -5.92 -3.63
N PHE A 81 8.55 -5.25 -2.58
CA PHE A 81 9.25 -3.98 -2.76
C PHE A 81 10.77 -4.12 -2.92
N GLU A 82 11.39 -5.22 -2.46
CA GLU A 82 12.84 -5.44 -2.64
C GLU A 82 13.29 -5.32 -4.11
N PRO A 83 12.66 -6.01 -5.10
CA PRO A 83 13.09 -5.90 -6.49
C PRO A 83 12.95 -4.49 -7.06
N GLN A 84 11.97 -3.72 -6.56
CA GLN A 84 11.75 -2.35 -7.01
C GLN A 84 12.78 -1.39 -6.42
N ALA A 85 13.11 -1.57 -5.14
CA ALA A 85 14.15 -0.81 -4.47
C ALA A 85 15.52 -1.07 -5.11
N ASP A 86 15.86 -2.34 -5.37
CA ASP A 86 17.10 -2.74 -6.04
C ASP A 86 17.21 -2.11 -7.42
N LYS A 87 16.15 -2.19 -8.24
CA LYS A 87 16.12 -1.58 -9.58
C LYS A 87 16.34 -0.08 -9.53
N LYS A 88 15.88 0.58 -8.48
CA LYS A 88 16.02 2.04 -8.28
C LYS A 88 17.32 2.41 -7.56
N GLY A 89 18.08 1.42 -7.05
CA GLY A 89 19.29 1.64 -6.25
C GLY A 89 19.00 2.26 -4.89
N LEU A 90 17.91 1.84 -4.23
CA LEU A 90 17.53 2.26 -2.88
C LEU A 90 17.98 1.23 -1.85
N ASN A 91 18.34 1.70 -0.66
CA ASN A 91 18.51 0.85 0.50
C ASN A 91 17.17 0.66 1.21
N LEU A 92 16.57 -0.54 1.10
CA LEU A 92 15.28 -0.86 1.72
C LEU A 92 15.48 -1.73 2.96
N ILE A 93 15.09 -1.22 4.12
CA ILE A 93 15.29 -1.85 5.42
C ILE A 93 13.93 -2.19 6.04
N PHE A 94 13.79 -3.43 6.52
CA PHE A 94 12.63 -3.87 7.30
C PHE A 94 13.09 -4.32 8.68
N GLU A 95 12.45 -3.77 9.72
CA GLU A 95 12.70 -4.08 11.13
C GLU A 95 11.39 -4.50 11.78
N THR A 96 11.35 -5.68 12.39
CA THR A 96 10.14 -6.20 13.05
C THR A 96 10.46 -6.62 14.46
N GLN A 97 9.81 -5.97 15.44
CA GLN A 97 9.94 -6.23 16.87
C GLN A 97 8.55 -6.38 17.49
N VAL A 98 7.93 -7.55 17.28
CA VAL A 98 6.58 -7.87 17.73
C VAL A 98 6.61 -9.16 18.54
N GLU A 99 6.18 -9.08 19.81
CA GLU A 99 6.08 -10.24 20.70
C GLU A 99 4.84 -11.08 20.38
N HIS A 100 3.68 -10.41 20.19
CA HIS A 100 2.41 -11.06 19.89
C HIS A 100 2.15 -11.07 18.38
N GLN A 101 2.67 -12.10 17.70
CA GLN A 101 2.59 -12.20 16.24
C GLN A 101 1.17 -12.37 15.69
N HIS A 102 0.24 -12.98 16.48
CA HIS A 102 -1.13 -13.23 16.06
C HIS A 102 -2.09 -12.20 16.65
N VAL A 103 -2.65 -11.37 15.82
CA VAL A 103 -3.59 -10.32 16.20
C VAL A 103 -4.86 -10.38 15.36
N LEU A 104 -5.97 -9.91 15.93
CA LEU A 104 -7.24 -9.75 15.21
C LEU A 104 -7.23 -8.42 14.47
N CYS A 105 -7.20 -8.46 13.15
CA CYS A 105 -7.17 -7.27 12.31
C CYS A 105 -7.75 -7.54 10.92
N ASP A 106 -8.13 -6.48 10.21
CA ASP A 106 -8.33 -6.54 8.76
C ASP A 106 -6.97 -6.47 8.06
N ILE A 107 -6.42 -7.64 7.77
CA ILE A 107 -5.10 -7.76 7.16
C ILE A 107 -5.06 -7.16 5.74
N THR A 108 -6.17 -7.19 5.03
CA THR A 108 -6.27 -6.64 3.67
C THR A 108 -6.13 -5.13 3.69
N LYS A 109 -6.83 -4.45 4.61
CA LYS A 109 -6.72 -3.00 4.78
C LYS A 109 -5.36 -2.59 5.33
N THR A 110 -4.84 -3.36 6.29
CA THR A 110 -3.49 -3.14 6.82
C THR A 110 -2.44 -3.20 5.71
N LYS A 111 -2.49 -4.21 4.85
CA LYS A 111 -1.60 -4.33 3.70
C LYS A 111 -1.77 -3.17 2.71
N GLN A 112 -3.00 -2.76 2.43
CA GLN A 112 -3.27 -1.63 1.53
C GLN A 112 -2.69 -0.32 2.06
N ILE A 113 -2.81 -0.06 3.37
CA ILE A 113 -2.17 1.08 4.03
C ILE A 113 -0.65 1.02 3.83
N LEU A 114 -0.02 -0.10 4.19
CA LEU A 114 1.44 -0.27 4.09
C LEU A 114 1.95 -0.13 2.66
N VAL A 115 1.28 -0.76 1.70
CA VAL A 115 1.64 -0.65 0.27
C VAL A 115 1.57 0.80 -0.19
N ASN A 116 0.56 1.58 0.19
CA ASN A 116 0.47 3.00 -0.16
C ASN A 116 1.60 3.83 0.45
N LEU A 117 1.92 3.62 1.73
CA LEU A 117 3.00 4.35 2.40
C LEU A 117 4.37 3.99 1.82
N ILE A 118 4.65 2.70 1.65
CA ILE A 118 5.96 2.22 1.15
C ILE A 118 6.13 2.59 -0.33
N SER A 119 5.07 2.47 -1.15
CA SER A 119 5.16 2.86 -2.56
C SER A 119 5.48 4.35 -2.72
N ASN A 120 4.89 5.22 -1.88
CA ASN A 120 5.23 6.63 -1.86
C ASN A 120 6.68 6.87 -1.41
N ALA A 121 7.14 6.20 -0.35
CA ALA A 121 8.52 6.28 0.09
C ALA A 121 9.49 5.88 -1.02
N VAL A 122 9.29 4.72 -1.65
CA VAL A 122 10.11 4.25 -2.79
C VAL A 122 10.03 5.21 -3.97
N LYS A 123 8.85 5.75 -4.28
CA LYS A 123 8.60 6.66 -5.39
C LYS A 123 9.35 7.99 -5.24
N TYR A 124 9.31 8.59 -4.06
CA TYR A 124 9.84 9.93 -3.81
C TYR A 124 11.26 9.96 -3.25
N THR A 125 11.87 8.81 -2.98
CA THR A 125 13.29 8.72 -2.60
C THR A 125 14.17 8.61 -3.85
N PRO A 126 15.15 9.47 -4.05
CA PRO A 126 16.09 9.36 -5.17
C PRO A 126 17.00 8.13 -5.00
N ALA A 127 17.64 7.70 -6.10
CA ALA A 127 18.63 6.63 -6.08
C ALA A 127 19.74 6.91 -5.07
N GLY A 128 20.20 5.88 -4.36
CA GLY A 128 21.15 5.99 -3.25
C GLY A 128 20.53 6.35 -1.91
N GLY A 129 19.22 6.69 -1.88
CA GLY A 129 18.50 6.96 -0.64
C GLY A 129 18.07 5.69 0.10
N THR A 130 17.49 5.89 1.28
CA THR A 130 17.07 4.82 2.19
C THR A 130 15.57 4.91 2.48
N VAL A 131 14.91 3.76 2.48
CA VAL A 131 13.54 3.58 2.98
C VAL A 131 13.57 2.55 4.11
N THR A 132 13.07 2.92 5.29
CA THR A 132 13.00 2.04 6.46
C THR A 132 11.53 1.82 6.84
N VAL A 133 11.16 0.56 7.02
CA VAL A 133 9.85 0.14 7.52
C VAL A 133 10.06 -0.57 8.84
N ALA A 134 9.70 0.09 9.94
CA ALA A 134 9.80 -0.47 11.27
C ALA A 134 8.42 -0.83 11.81
N VAL A 135 8.25 -2.06 12.29
CA VAL A 135 7.02 -2.55 12.92
C VAL A 135 7.36 -3.01 14.33
N GLN A 136 6.78 -2.36 15.30
CA GLN A 136 7.08 -2.67 16.72
C GLN A 136 5.81 -2.72 17.56
N GLU A 137 5.81 -3.63 18.51
CA GLU A 137 4.82 -3.66 19.57
C GLU A 137 5.23 -2.71 20.69
N ILE A 138 4.31 -1.83 21.09
CA ILE A 138 4.54 -0.89 22.19
C ILE A 138 3.52 -1.15 23.31
N PRO A 139 3.79 -0.69 24.55
CA PRO A 139 2.90 -0.89 25.69
C PRO A 139 1.46 -0.46 25.39
N CYS A 140 0.49 -1.31 25.77
CA CYS A 140 -0.94 -1.07 25.62
C CYS A 140 -1.61 -1.25 26.99
N GLU A 141 -2.40 -0.24 27.40
CA GLU A 141 -3.14 -0.29 28.66
C GLU A 141 -4.43 -1.12 28.57
N GLN A 142 -4.90 -1.41 27.36
CA GLN A 142 -6.11 -2.20 27.16
C GLN A 142 -5.83 -3.68 27.34
N GLU A 143 -6.59 -4.32 28.23
CA GLU A 143 -6.51 -5.78 28.42
C GLU A 143 -6.74 -6.53 27.10
N ASN A 144 -6.01 -7.64 26.92
CA ASN A 144 -6.11 -8.50 25.75
C ASN A 144 -5.86 -7.80 24.41
N SER A 145 -5.21 -6.64 24.43
CA SER A 145 -4.86 -5.87 23.24
C SER A 145 -3.35 -5.67 23.13
N VAL A 146 -2.89 -5.43 21.92
CA VAL A 146 -1.55 -4.96 21.59
C VAL A 146 -1.66 -3.64 20.86
N LYS A 147 -0.70 -2.77 21.05
CA LYS A 147 -0.56 -1.55 20.28
C LYS A 147 0.62 -1.73 19.33
N ILE A 148 0.33 -1.75 18.04
CA ILE A 148 1.33 -1.89 16.99
C ILE A 148 1.62 -0.50 16.43
N GLN A 149 2.89 -0.13 16.51
CA GLN A 149 3.42 1.05 15.84
C GLN A 149 4.12 0.61 14.55
N ILE A 150 3.74 1.26 13.45
CA ILE A 150 4.40 1.08 12.16
C ILE A 150 4.97 2.43 11.74
N GLU A 151 6.26 2.47 11.48
CA GLU A 151 6.95 3.66 10.98
C GLU A 151 7.46 3.37 9.57
N VAL A 152 7.10 4.24 8.62
CA VAL A 152 7.68 4.25 7.27
C VAL A 152 8.45 5.55 7.14
N ARG A 153 9.77 5.42 7.07
CA ARG A 153 10.72 6.54 6.95
C ARG A 153 11.42 6.49 5.62
N ASP A 154 11.54 7.63 4.98
CA ASP A 154 12.33 7.79 3.77
C ASP A 154 13.29 8.99 3.86
N THR A 155 14.36 8.94 3.09
CA THR A 155 15.32 10.04 2.89
C THR A 155 15.07 10.76 1.56
N GLY A 156 13.80 10.85 1.18
CA GLY A 156 13.36 11.41 -0.08
C GLY A 156 13.33 12.93 -0.12
N ILE A 157 12.60 13.45 -1.08
CA ILE A 157 12.47 14.90 -1.31
C ILE A 157 11.77 15.64 -0.17
N GLY A 158 11.04 14.92 0.71
CA GLY A 158 10.19 15.51 1.74
C GLY A 158 9.04 16.34 1.17
N MET A 159 8.35 17.03 2.06
CA MET A 159 7.17 17.85 1.75
C MET A 159 7.31 19.24 2.37
N SER A 160 6.69 20.24 1.73
CA SER A 160 6.65 21.61 2.25
C SER A 160 5.71 21.72 3.45
N LYS A 161 5.94 22.71 4.31
CA LYS A 161 5.08 22.97 5.48
C LYS A 161 3.65 23.36 5.07
N GLU A 162 3.51 23.98 3.93
CA GLU A 162 2.24 24.43 3.35
C GLU A 162 1.41 23.25 2.85
N PHE A 163 2.06 22.18 2.39
CA PHE A 163 1.37 20.98 1.87
C PHE A 163 0.92 20.01 2.98
N LEU A 164 1.69 19.89 4.06
CA LEU A 164 1.42 18.93 5.14
C LEU A 164 -0.02 18.95 5.68
N PRO A 165 -0.66 20.13 5.93
CA PRO A 165 -2.04 20.17 6.42
C PRO A 165 -3.07 19.57 5.46
N THR A 166 -2.79 19.57 4.15
CA THR A 166 -3.68 19.06 3.10
C THR A 166 -3.31 17.70 2.58
N LEU A 167 -2.29 17.05 3.14
CA LEU A 167 -1.77 15.76 2.67
C LEU A 167 -2.84 14.67 2.61
N PHE A 168 -3.75 14.66 3.58
CA PHE A 168 -4.83 13.66 3.67
C PHE A 168 -6.13 14.09 2.99
N ASP A 169 -6.17 15.26 2.34
CA ASP A 169 -7.31 15.70 1.58
C ASP A 169 -7.39 14.95 0.24
N SER A 170 -8.61 14.69 -0.22
CA SER A 170 -8.84 14.03 -1.51
C SER A 170 -8.31 14.89 -2.66
N PHE A 171 -7.60 14.26 -3.60
CA PHE A 171 -6.99 14.89 -4.77
C PHE A 171 -5.87 15.89 -4.46
N SER A 172 -5.37 15.89 -3.21
CA SER A 172 -4.27 16.76 -2.81
C SER A 172 -2.95 16.29 -3.40
N ARG A 173 -2.21 17.24 -4.00
CA ARG A 173 -0.88 17.00 -4.58
C ARG A 173 0.00 18.24 -4.42
N GLU A 174 1.26 18.05 -4.06
CA GLU A 174 2.22 19.12 -4.02
C GLU A 174 2.58 19.59 -5.43
N ARG A 175 2.31 20.87 -5.74
CA ARG A 175 2.44 21.43 -7.11
C ARG A 175 3.86 21.89 -7.45
N ASN A 176 4.70 22.10 -6.45
CA ASN A 176 5.99 22.79 -6.61
C ASN A 176 7.22 21.89 -6.69
N THR A 177 7.06 20.59 -6.83
CA THR A 177 8.20 19.71 -6.94
C THR A 177 8.66 19.59 -8.39
N THR A 178 9.95 19.73 -8.63
CA THR A 178 10.66 19.39 -9.88
C THR A 178 10.32 17.95 -10.35
N VAL A 179 9.70 17.16 -9.48
CA VAL A 179 9.18 15.81 -9.67
C VAL A 179 7.72 15.81 -10.15
N GLY A 180 7.18 16.93 -10.58
CA GLY A 180 5.80 17.11 -11.06
C GLY A 180 5.36 16.21 -12.23
N LYS A 181 6.25 15.33 -12.73
CA LYS A 181 5.96 14.26 -13.70
C LYS A 181 5.63 12.91 -13.06
N VAL A 182 5.71 12.79 -11.73
CA VAL A 182 5.45 11.50 -11.07
C VAL A 182 3.95 11.28 -10.96
N ALA A 183 3.44 10.29 -11.69
CA ALA A 183 2.02 9.95 -11.73
C ALA A 183 1.48 9.56 -10.34
N GLY A 184 0.29 10.05 -9.98
CA GLY A 184 -0.43 9.72 -8.76
C GLY A 184 -1.84 10.30 -8.81
N THR A 185 -2.77 9.69 -8.10
CA THR A 185 -4.18 10.09 -8.12
C THR A 185 -4.48 11.22 -7.12
N GLY A 186 -3.63 11.35 -6.07
CA GLY A 186 -3.88 12.24 -4.93
C GLY A 186 -4.98 11.71 -3.98
N LEU A 187 -5.37 10.46 -4.13
CA LEU A 187 -6.35 9.79 -3.26
C LEU A 187 -5.70 8.82 -2.28
N GLU A 188 -4.45 8.43 -2.52
CA GLU A 188 -3.76 7.39 -1.78
C GLU A 188 -3.70 7.70 -0.29
N MET A 189 -3.30 8.92 0.07
CA MET A 189 -3.18 9.33 1.47
C MET A 189 -4.54 9.56 2.14
N ALA A 190 -5.52 10.07 1.41
CA ALA A 190 -6.90 10.18 1.89
C ALA A 190 -7.49 8.80 2.23
N ILE A 191 -7.26 7.80 1.37
CA ILE A 191 -7.69 6.41 1.60
C ILE A 191 -6.97 5.82 2.82
N VAL A 192 -5.65 6.02 2.93
CA VAL A 192 -4.87 5.58 4.10
C VAL A 192 -5.47 6.15 5.39
N LYS A 193 -5.70 7.46 5.45
CA LYS A 193 -6.29 8.12 6.63
C LYS A 193 -7.64 7.53 6.99
N LYS A 194 -8.52 7.34 6.00
CA LYS A 194 -9.86 6.77 6.20
C LYS A 194 -9.83 5.33 6.72
N TYR A 195 -8.94 4.47 6.20
CA TYR A 195 -8.80 3.11 6.71
C TYR A 195 -8.24 3.08 8.12
N VAL A 196 -7.26 3.93 8.42
CA VAL A 196 -6.72 4.07 9.78
C VAL A 196 -7.82 4.49 10.76
N ASP A 197 -8.64 5.46 10.39
CA ASP A 197 -9.76 5.93 11.22
C ASP A 197 -10.82 4.83 11.42
N LEU A 198 -11.16 4.07 10.37
CA LEU A 198 -12.07 2.92 10.46
C LEU A 198 -11.53 1.82 11.39
N MET A 199 -10.23 1.62 11.44
CA MET A 199 -9.56 0.67 12.32
C MET A 199 -9.36 1.20 13.74
N GLY A 200 -9.85 2.40 14.06
CA GLY A 200 -9.69 3.05 15.38
C GLY A 200 -8.23 3.41 15.70
N GLY A 201 -7.40 3.54 14.68
CA GLY A 201 -5.99 3.89 14.80
C GLY A 201 -5.73 5.38 14.65
N SER A 202 -4.44 5.73 14.61
CA SER A 202 -3.99 7.07 14.28
C SER A 202 -2.80 7.03 13.33
N ILE A 203 -2.68 8.05 12.48
CA ILE A 203 -1.54 8.28 11.61
C ILE A 203 -1.04 9.70 11.78
N ASP A 204 0.26 9.85 11.98
CA ASP A 204 0.99 11.10 12.04
C ASP A 204 2.05 11.17 10.95
N VAL A 205 2.43 12.39 10.56
CA VAL A 205 3.45 12.63 9.54
C VAL A 205 4.40 13.74 9.96
N LYS A 206 5.70 13.48 9.81
CA LYS A 206 6.75 14.47 9.94
C LYS A 206 7.54 14.49 8.65
N SER A 207 7.65 15.67 8.04
CA SER A 207 8.39 15.83 6.79
C SER A 207 9.02 17.22 6.72
N GLU A 208 10.17 17.27 6.09
CA GLU A 208 10.87 18.52 5.78
C GLU A 208 11.45 18.42 4.37
N LEU A 209 11.25 19.45 3.59
CA LEU A 209 11.72 19.51 2.22
C LEU A 209 13.24 19.27 2.13
N GLY A 210 13.64 18.31 1.32
CA GLY A 210 15.04 17.88 1.15
C GLY A 210 15.58 16.94 2.24
N LYS A 211 14.78 16.58 3.28
CA LYS A 211 15.22 15.67 4.36
C LYS A 211 14.46 14.35 4.41
N GLY A 212 13.34 14.26 3.68
CA GLY A 212 12.51 13.06 3.64
C GLY A 212 11.26 13.14 4.51
N THR A 213 10.63 11.99 4.71
CA THR A 213 9.35 11.87 5.41
C THR A 213 9.37 10.71 6.39
N VAL A 214 8.62 10.87 7.48
CA VAL A 214 8.33 9.81 8.46
C VAL A 214 6.83 9.77 8.67
N PHE A 215 6.20 8.66 8.29
CA PHE A 215 4.84 8.33 8.68
C PHE A 215 4.87 7.41 9.89
N THR A 216 4.06 7.72 10.91
CA THR A 216 3.90 6.89 12.11
C THR A 216 2.44 6.49 12.24
N LEU A 217 2.16 5.20 12.10
CA LEU A 217 0.86 4.59 12.23
C LEU A 217 0.75 3.86 13.56
N LEU A 218 -0.32 4.06 14.30
CA LEU A 218 -0.63 3.35 15.55
C LEU A 218 -1.95 2.61 15.39
N LEU A 219 -1.94 1.30 15.63
CA LEU A 219 -3.11 0.44 15.61
C LEU A 219 -3.22 -0.32 16.94
N ILE A 220 -4.44 -0.36 17.51
CA ILE A 220 -4.74 -1.18 18.68
C ILE A 220 -5.50 -2.40 18.19
N GLN A 221 -4.94 -3.59 18.44
CA GLN A 221 -5.47 -4.84 17.93
C GLN A 221 -5.62 -5.87 19.07
N LYS A 222 -6.62 -6.74 19.01
CA LYS A 222 -6.83 -7.76 20.01
C LYS A 222 -5.84 -8.91 19.84
N LYS A 223 -5.23 -9.35 20.95
CA LYS A 223 -4.37 -10.54 20.98
C LYS A 223 -5.21 -11.81 20.75
N ARG A 224 -4.61 -12.79 20.11
CA ARG A 224 -5.17 -14.14 20.17
C ARG A 224 -4.97 -14.70 21.57
N MET A 225 -6.03 -14.83 22.35
CA MET A 225 -5.95 -15.58 23.61
C MET A 225 -5.50 -17.00 23.31
N ARG A 226 -4.48 -17.52 24.01
CA ARG A 226 -4.16 -18.94 24.02
C ARG A 226 -5.32 -19.65 24.71
N THR A 227 -6.29 -20.12 23.93
CA THR A 227 -7.24 -21.11 24.45
C THR A 227 -6.43 -22.39 24.69
N ILE A 228 -6.29 -22.78 25.96
CA ILE A 228 -5.75 -24.08 26.37
C ILE A 228 -6.79 -25.15 26.03
N THR A 229 -7.06 -25.32 24.75
CA THR A 229 -7.84 -26.46 24.24
C THR A 229 -7.35 -26.74 22.83
N GLY A 230 -6.66 -27.87 22.73
CA GLY A 230 -6.21 -28.39 21.43
C GLY A 230 -7.38 -28.66 20.50
N ARG A 231 -7.37 -27.95 19.39
CA ARG A 231 -7.89 -28.43 18.10
C ARG A 231 -7.33 -27.53 17.00
N LYS A 232 -6.44 -28.11 16.19
CA LYS A 232 -5.98 -27.54 14.94
C LYS A 232 -7.16 -27.41 13.98
N HIS A 233 -7.58 -26.20 13.67
CA HIS A 233 -8.31 -25.93 12.44
C HIS A 233 -7.48 -24.94 11.61
N GLN A 234 -6.64 -25.52 10.77
CA GLN A 234 -6.02 -24.85 9.65
C GLN A 234 -7.11 -24.68 8.57
N LYS A 235 -7.80 -23.54 8.55
CA LYS A 235 -8.59 -23.16 7.37
C LYS A 235 -7.61 -22.69 6.30
N GLN A 236 -7.46 -23.54 5.27
CA GLN A 236 -6.79 -23.13 4.03
C GLN A 236 -7.52 -21.91 3.45
N MET A 237 -6.77 -20.89 3.11
CA MET A 237 -7.30 -19.71 2.39
C MET A 237 -7.99 -20.17 1.09
N PRO A 238 -9.23 -19.73 0.82
CA PRO A 238 -9.91 -20.05 -0.43
C PRO A 238 -9.08 -19.56 -1.64
N LEU A 239 -9.00 -20.36 -2.69
CA LEU A 239 -8.27 -20.09 -3.94
C LEU A 239 -8.63 -18.75 -4.59
N ILE A 240 -9.84 -18.25 -4.35
CA ILE A 240 -10.33 -16.94 -4.81
C ILE A 240 -9.48 -15.78 -4.29
N TRP A 241 -8.95 -15.86 -3.06
CA TRP A 241 -8.12 -14.81 -2.47
C TRP A 241 -6.71 -14.75 -3.06
N LYS A 242 -6.17 -15.89 -3.53
CA LYS A 242 -4.89 -15.91 -4.25
C LYS A 242 -4.99 -15.15 -5.58
N ALA A 243 -6.11 -15.23 -6.27
CA ALA A 243 -6.34 -14.52 -7.54
C ALA A 243 -6.48 -13.00 -7.33
N VAL A 244 -7.27 -12.56 -6.35
CA VAL A 244 -7.44 -11.12 -6.01
C VAL A 244 -6.13 -10.51 -5.48
N TYR A 245 -5.35 -11.29 -4.74
CA TYR A 245 -4.05 -10.87 -4.21
C TYR A 245 -2.99 -10.79 -5.31
N ALA A 246 -2.90 -11.81 -6.17
CA ALA A 246 -2.00 -11.79 -7.31
C ALA A 246 -2.30 -10.61 -8.25
N GLU A 247 -3.57 -10.32 -8.52
CA GLU A 247 -3.97 -9.19 -9.36
C GLU A 247 -3.59 -7.83 -8.74
N ASN A 248 -3.73 -7.63 -7.43
CA ASN A 248 -3.34 -6.38 -6.79
C ASN A 248 -1.82 -6.21 -6.67
N ILE A 249 -1.07 -7.29 -6.38
CA ILE A 249 0.40 -7.26 -6.35
C ILE A 249 0.95 -7.05 -7.75
N PHE A 250 0.45 -7.77 -8.76
CA PHE A 250 0.81 -7.56 -10.17
C PHE A 250 0.46 -6.15 -10.66
N TYR A 251 -0.62 -5.57 -10.14
CA TYR A 251 -1.02 -4.21 -10.43
C TYR A 251 0.05 -3.20 -9.98
N TRP A 252 0.51 -3.28 -8.73
CA TRP A 252 1.54 -2.38 -8.20
C TRP A 252 2.92 -2.64 -8.81
N GLN A 253 3.28 -3.89 -9.08
CA GLN A 253 4.51 -4.23 -9.79
C GLN A 253 4.55 -3.64 -11.21
N ARG A 254 3.37 -3.49 -11.86
CA ARG A 254 3.27 -2.92 -13.21
C ARG A 254 3.31 -1.41 -13.28
N ILE A 255 2.77 -0.70 -12.29
CA ILE A 255 2.80 0.77 -12.27
C ILE A 255 4.22 1.29 -12.07
N MET A 256 5.06 0.52 -11.36
CA MET A 256 6.40 0.93 -10.97
C MET A 256 7.50 0.40 -11.90
N SER A 257 7.19 -0.49 -12.85
CA SER A 257 8.11 -0.96 -13.90
C SER A 257 8.06 -0.08 -15.15
#